data_97a8edf276cab5469e785aae01c1e842
#
_entry.id   97a8edf276cab5469e785aae01c1e842
#
_cell.length_a   1.000
_cell.length_b   1.000
_cell.length_c   1.000
_cell.angle_alpha   90.00
_cell.angle_beta   90.00
_cell.angle_gamma   90.00
#
_symmetry.space_group_name_H-M   'P 1'
#
loop_
_entity.id
_entity.type
_entity.pdbx_description
1 polymer ?
#
loop_
_entity_poly.entity_id
_entity_poly.type
_entity_poly.pdbx_seq_one_letter_code
_entity_poly.pdbx_strand_id
1 'polypeptide(L)'
;METEATRETNLEELRRGTELVKRGFAKMQKGGVIMDVVTREQARIAEDVGAVAVMSLEAVPADIRKRGGVARMADPAAVEEIIEEVSLPVMGKSRIGHTKEAQILEATGVDMIDESEVLTPADDRYHIDKRDFTSPFVCGARNLGEALRRINEGAAMIRTKGEAGTGDVNQAVHHQRNIKGAIRQLSGATYEERERWAREHEAPAELVHETAEMGRLPVVNFAAGGIATPADAALMMHHGCDGIFVGSGIFGAEDPKTMGAAIVEAVNNWDDPEALAAISKNVGSGMRGDANADLPEEEKLQDRGV
;
A
#
# COMPACT_ATOMS: atom_id res chain seq x y z
N MET A 1 -42.86 -3.72 22.44
CA MET A 1 -42.90 -3.55 20.97
C MET A 1 -42.21 -2.23 20.71
N GLU A 2 -40.90 -2.28 20.61
CA GLU A 2 -40.09 -1.15 20.21
C GLU A 2 -40.13 -1.04 18.69
N THR A 3 -40.54 0.10 18.21
CA THR A 3 -40.58 0.43 16.79
C THR A 3 -39.16 0.52 16.27
N GLU A 4 -38.78 -0.37 15.36
CA GLU A 4 -37.61 -0.20 14.48
C GLU A 4 -37.76 1.14 13.77
N ALA A 5 -37.00 2.13 14.23
CA ALA A 5 -36.81 3.36 13.49
C ALA A 5 -36.10 2.99 12.19
N THR A 6 -36.82 3.07 11.08
CA THR A 6 -36.23 3.02 9.74
C THR A 6 -35.17 4.10 9.66
N ARG A 7 -33.88 3.71 9.70
CA ARG A 7 -32.76 4.60 9.35
C ARG A 7 -33.04 5.07 7.93
N GLU A 8 -33.42 6.35 7.79
CA GLU A 8 -33.42 6.98 6.48
C GLU A 8 -32.02 6.83 5.88
N THR A 9 -31.94 6.08 4.79
CA THR A 9 -30.68 5.88 4.08
C THR A 9 -30.30 7.22 3.46
N ASN A 10 -29.24 7.84 3.96
CA ASN A 10 -28.76 9.10 3.42
C ASN A 10 -28.21 8.83 2.01
N LEU A 11 -28.91 9.38 1.00
CA LEU A 11 -28.51 9.21 -0.41
C LEU A 11 -27.13 9.79 -0.74
N GLU A 12 -26.65 10.76 0.07
CA GLU A 12 -25.27 11.27 -0.08
C GLU A 12 -24.23 10.27 0.41
N GLU A 13 -24.52 9.50 1.48
CA GLU A 13 -23.65 8.41 1.94
C GLU A 13 -23.57 7.28 0.91
N LEU A 14 -24.70 6.99 0.23
CA LEU A 14 -24.73 6.03 -0.87
C LEU A 14 -23.91 6.49 -2.09
N ARG A 15 -23.84 7.80 -2.35
CA ARG A 15 -23.05 8.34 -3.45
C ARG A 15 -21.54 8.29 -3.18
N ARG A 16 -21.12 8.35 -1.92
CA ARG A 16 -19.70 8.33 -1.52
C ARG A 16 -19.17 6.93 -1.24
N GLY A 17 -20.00 5.89 -1.37
CA GLY A 17 -19.67 4.52 -0.98
C GLY A 17 -19.49 4.40 0.54
N THR A 18 -20.02 3.33 1.14
CA THR A 18 -19.79 3.05 2.55
C THR A 18 -18.36 2.57 2.77
N GLU A 19 -17.80 2.72 3.97
CA GLU A 19 -16.51 2.12 4.34
C GLU A 19 -16.47 0.63 4.03
N LEU A 20 -17.59 -0.07 4.21
CA LEU A 20 -17.73 -1.49 3.92
C LEU A 20 -17.46 -1.79 2.43
N VAL A 21 -18.00 -0.97 1.51
CA VAL A 21 -17.80 -1.13 0.06
C VAL A 21 -16.34 -0.85 -0.29
N LYS A 22 -15.76 0.22 0.24
CA LYS A 22 -14.36 0.59 0.02
C LYS A 22 -13.40 -0.49 0.52
N ARG A 23 -13.60 -0.99 1.74
CA ARG A 23 -12.82 -2.10 2.32
C ARG A 23 -13.04 -3.40 1.54
N GLY A 24 -14.26 -3.65 1.04
CA GLY A 24 -14.59 -4.81 0.19
C GLY A 24 -13.81 -4.77 -1.10
N PHE A 25 -13.76 -3.62 -1.79
CA PHE A 25 -12.98 -3.44 -3.01
C PHE A 25 -11.48 -3.66 -2.76
N ALA A 26 -10.92 -3.05 -1.72
CA ALA A 26 -9.53 -3.25 -1.33
C ALA A 26 -9.22 -4.73 -1.02
N LYS A 27 -10.15 -5.44 -0.37
CA LYS A 27 -10.02 -6.86 -0.04
C LYS A 27 -9.99 -7.77 -1.27
N MET A 28 -10.58 -7.37 -2.39
CA MET A 28 -10.51 -8.14 -3.65
C MET A 28 -9.08 -8.26 -4.20
N GLN A 29 -8.18 -7.36 -3.80
CA GLN A 29 -6.76 -7.39 -4.19
C GLN A 29 -5.94 -8.42 -3.39
N LYS A 30 -6.50 -9.00 -2.32
CA LYS A 30 -5.78 -9.90 -1.42
C LYS A 30 -5.21 -11.11 -2.15
N GLY A 31 -3.97 -11.46 -1.83
CA GLY A 31 -3.22 -12.55 -2.44
C GLY A 31 -2.51 -12.15 -3.73
N GLY A 32 -2.59 -10.88 -4.12
CA GLY A 32 -2.05 -10.42 -5.40
C GLY A 32 -0.86 -9.47 -5.29
N VAL A 33 -0.37 -9.10 -6.46
CA VAL A 33 0.71 -8.14 -6.68
C VAL A 33 0.13 -6.89 -7.33
N ILE A 34 0.34 -5.73 -6.73
CA ILE A 34 0.03 -4.42 -7.30
C ILE A 34 1.34 -3.86 -7.84
N MET A 35 1.36 -3.46 -9.12
CA MET A 35 2.58 -3.02 -9.78
C MET A 35 2.57 -1.51 -10.03
N ASP A 36 3.61 -0.81 -9.56
CA ASP A 36 3.84 0.61 -9.88
C ASP A 36 4.28 0.74 -11.33
N VAL A 37 3.58 1.54 -12.12
CA VAL A 37 3.81 1.73 -13.56
C VAL A 37 3.86 3.21 -13.91
N VAL A 38 4.63 3.57 -14.95
CA VAL A 38 4.77 4.94 -15.43
C VAL A 38 4.41 5.09 -16.91
N THR A 39 4.18 3.99 -17.63
CA THR A 39 3.80 3.98 -19.04
C THR A 39 2.75 2.92 -19.35
N ARG A 40 2.03 3.10 -20.47
CA ARG A 40 1.08 2.11 -21.01
C ARG A 40 1.73 0.74 -21.20
N GLU A 41 2.97 0.70 -21.72
CA GLU A 41 3.69 -0.56 -21.95
C GLU A 41 3.97 -1.30 -20.62
N GLN A 42 4.37 -0.57 -19.58
CA GLN A 42 4.57 -1.17 -18.26
C GLN A 42 3.25 -1.70 -17.68
N ALA A 43 2.14 -0.96 -17.86
CA ALA A 43 0.81 -1.38 -17.42
C ALA A 43 0.38 -2.68 -18.14
N ARG A 44 0.61 -2.78 -19.46
CA ARG A 44 0.37 -4.01 -20.24
C ARG A 44 1.21 -5.17 -19.75
N ILE A 45 2.51 -4.96 -19.49
CA ILE A 45 3.38 -5.99 -18.92
C ILE A 45 2.81 -6.46 -17.56
N ALA A 46 2.39 -5.54 -16.69
CA ALA A 46 1.81 -5.88 -15.39
C ALA A 46 0.55 -6.74 -15.54
N GLU A 47 -0.36 -6.39 -16.45
CA GLU A 47 -1.55 -7.19 -16.75
C GLU A 47 -1.21 -8.57 -17.30
N ASP A 48 -0.30 -8.63 -18.30
CA ASP A 48 0.15 -9.88 -18.93
C ASP A 48 0.74 -10.89 -17.94
N VAL A 49 1.45 -10.41 -16.90
CA VAL A 49 2.11 -11.27 -15.91
C VAL A 49 1.22 -11.58 -14.70
N GLY A 50 -0.01 -11.06 -14.66
CA GLY A 50 -1.02 -11.41 -13.64
C GLY A 50 -1.02 -10.50 -12.41
N ALA A 51 -0.65 -9.23 -12.54
CA ALA A 51 -0.93 -8.25 -11.50
C ALA A 51 -2.44 -8.18 -11.20
N VAL A 52 -2.81 -7.82 -9.97
CA VAL A 52 -4.23 -7.65 -9.58
C VAL A 52 -4.69 -6.20 -9.70
N ALA A 53 -3.76 -5.27 -9.78
CA ALA A 53 -3.97 -3.85 -10.02
C ALA A 53 -2.64 -3.20 -10.44
N VAL A 54 -2.73 -1.99 -11.00
CA VAL A 54 -1.57 -1.15 -11.29
C VAL A 54 -1.67 0.16 -10.54
N MET A 55 -0.51 0.74 -10.20
CA MET A 55 -0.38 2.04 -9.55
C MET A 55 0.32 2.99 -10.52
N SER A 56 -0.40 3.99 -11.01
CA SER A 56 0.13 5.01 -11.91
C SER A 56 0.96 6.05 -11.15
N LEU A 57 2.20 6.27 -11.62
CA LEU A 57 3.13 7.27 -11.09
C LEU A 57 3.75 8.11 -12.21
N GLU A 58 4.25 9.31 -11.87
CA GLU A 58 5.11 10.12 -12.76
C GLU A 58 6.48 9.46 -12.96
N ALA A 59 7.01 8.83 -11.92
CA ALA A 59 8.27 8.11 -11.93
C ALA A 59 8.27 7.03 -10.84
N VAL A 60 9.01 5.94 -11.05
CA VAL A 60 9.18 4.92 -10.01
C VAL A 60 9.99 5.46 -8.81
N PRO A 61 9.80 4.95 -7.59
CA PRO A 61 10.42 5.50 -6.39
C PRO A 61 11.94 5.64 -6.46
N ALA A 62 12.65 4.71 -7.10
CA ALA A 62 14.10 4.81 -7.31
C ALA A 62 14.51 6.05 -8.13
N ASP A 63 13.71 6.41 -9.14
CA ASP A 63 13.98 7.59 -9.98
C ASP A 63 13.56 8.88 -9.27
N ILE A 64 12.48 8.87 -8.47
CA ILE A 64 12.08 10.00 -7.62
C ILE A 64 13.24 10.36 -6.68
N ARG A 65 13.85 9.36 -6.03
CA ARG A 65 15.00 9.57 -5.14
C ARG A 65 16.18 10.20 -5.88
N LYS A 66 16.54 9.68 -7.05
CA LYS A 66 17.66 10.20 -7.86
C LYS A 66 17.44 11.61 -8.38
N ARG A 67 16.20 11.95 -8.77
CA ARG A 67 15.88 13.27 -9.28
C ARG A 67 15.90 14.35 -8.19
N GLY A 68 15.55 13.98 -6.95
CA GLY A 68 15.36 14.92 -5.86
C GLY A 68 14.24 15.92 -6.13
N GLY A 69 14.15 16.95 -5.29
CA GLY A 69 13.16 18.02 -5.45
C GLY A 69 11.74 17.61 -5.00
N VAL A 70 10.72 18.22 -5.60
CA VAL A 70 9.32 18.02 -5.22
C VAL A 70 8.66 16.99 -6.15
N ALA A 71 8.41 15.79 -5.64
CA ALA A 71 7.63 14.75 -6.33
C ALA A 71 6.13 15.00 -6.14
N ARG A 72 5.37 14.95 -7.21
CA ARG A 72 3.93 15.25 -7.28
C ARG A 72 3.14 14.07 -7.87
N MET A 73 1.81 14.18 -7.91
CA MET A 73 0.95 13.25 -8.64
C MET A 73 1.35 13.17 -10.12
N ALA A 74 1.06 12.04 -10.76
CA ALA A 74 1.21 11.89 -12.21
C ALA A 74 0.29 12.85 -12.98
N ASP A 75 0.67 13.20 -14.23
CA ASP A 75 -0.20 13.96 -15.12
C ASP A 75 -1.52 13.16 -15.34
N PRO A 76 -2.70 13.78 -15.18
CA PRO A 76 -3.98 13.14 -15.43
C PRO A 76 -4.06 12.49 -16.82
N ALA A 77 -3.50 13.08 -17.86
CA ALA A 77 -3.48 12.49 -19.20
C ALA A 77 -2.72 11.15 -19.23
N ALA A 78 -1.58 11.06 -18.53
CA ALA A 78 -0.84 9.81 -18.41
C ALA A 78 -1.59 8.74 -17.59
N VAL A 79 -2.35 9.16 -16.57
CA VAL A 79 -3.23 8.27 -15.81
C VAL A 79 -4.36 7.75 -16.69
N GLU A 80 -5.03 8.60 -17.46
CA GLU A 80 -6.08 8.23 -18.42
C GLU A 80 -5.56 7.23 -19.45
N GLU A 81 -4.35 7.44 -19.99
CA GLU A 81 -3.74 6.50 -20.92
C GLU A 81 -3.53 5.10 -20.32
N ILE A 82 -3.19 5.02 -19.02
CA ILE A 82 -3.04 3.73 -18.33
C ILE A 82 -4.42 3.09 -18.10
N ILE A 83 -5.43 3.87 -17.70
CA ILE A 83 -6.82 3.39 -17.51
C ILE A 83 -7.37 2.80 -18.83
N GLU A 84 -7.09 3.45 -19.96
CA GLU A 84 -7.53 2.95 -21.28
C GLU A 84 -6.79 1.69 -21.73
N GLU A 85 -5.56 1.45 -21.24
CA GLU A 85 -4.71 0.36 -21.70
C GLU A 85 -5.03 -0.98 -21.06
N VAL A 86 -5.43 -1.00 -19.78
CA VAL A 86 -5.59 -2.24 -19.01
C VAL A 86 -7.04 -2.42 -18.53
N SER A 87 -7.41 -3.68 -18.28
CA SER A 87 -8.68 -4.03 -17.64
C SER A 87 -8.59 -4.14 -16.10
N LEU A 88 -7.38 -4.03 -15.59
CA LEU A 88 -7.09 -4.06 -14.16
C LEU A 88 -7.52 -2.76 -13.48
N PRO A 89 -7.86 -2.81 -12.16
CA PRO A 89 -7.99 -1.59 -11.37
C PRO A 89 -6.75 -0.73 -11.44
N VAL A 90 -6.94 0.58 -11.65
CA VAL A 90 -5.86 1.57 -11.70
C VAL A 90 -5.90 2.44 -10.46
N MET A 91 -4.76 2.54 -9.79
CA MET A 91 -4.57 3.40 -8.62
C MET A 91 -3.72 4.63 -9.00
N GLY A 92 -3.90 5.73 -8.29
CA GLY A 92 -3.06 6.93 -8.44
C GLY A 92 -2.49 7.37 -7.09
N LYS A 93 -1.29 8.01 -7.08
CA LYS A 93 -0.68 8.54 -5.86
C LYS A 93 -0.97 10.04 -5.72
N SER A 94 -1.47 10.44 -4.55
CA SER A 94 -1.54 11.84 -4.11
C SER A 94 -0.50 12.11 -3.02
N ARG A 95 -0.07 13.36 -2.91
CA ARG A 95 0.78 13.81 -1.80
C ARG A 95 0.00 13.78 -0.49
N ILE A 96 0.69 13.48 0.60
CA ILE A 96 0.10 13.53 1.95
C ILE A 96 -0.49 14.92 2.20
N GLY A 97 -1.76 14.97 2.66
CA GLY A 97 -2.51 16.18 2.95
C GLY A 97 -3.00 16.96 1.73
N HIS A 98 -2.72 16.49 0.51
CA HIS A 98 -3.09 17.23 -0.70
C HIS A 98 -4.46 16.83 -1.25
N THR A 99 -5.53 17.26 -0.56
CA THR A 99 -6.93 16.95 -0.93
C THR A 99 -7.25 17.23 -2.41
N LYS A 100 -6.64 18.27 -3.02
CA LYS A 100 -6.93 18.62 -4.42
C LYS A 100 -6.31 17.63 -5.40
N GLU A 101 -5.11 17.09 -5.15
CA GLU A 101 -4.56 16.02 -5.98
C GLU A 101 -5.45 14.77 -5.92
N ALA A 102 -5.92 14.40 -4.72
CA ALA A 102 -6.84 13.27 -4.56
C ALA A 102 -8.17 13.50 -5.32
N GLN A 103 -8.74 14.71 -5.28
CA GLN A 103 -9.94 15.06 -6.04
C GLN A 103 -9.72 15.01 -7.56
N ILE A 104 -8.55 15.44 -8.03
CA ILE A 104 -8.19 15.32 -9.44
C ILE A 104 -8.10 13.86 -9.86
N LEU A 105 -7.40 13.03 -9.09
CA LEU A 105 -7.28 11.58 -9.37
C LEU A 105 -8.64 10.88 -9.38
N GLU A 106 -9.51 11.17 -8.41
CA GLU A 106 -10.88 10.63 -8.39
C GLU A 106 -11.67 11.07 -9.63
N ALA A 107 -11.56 12.34 -10.03
CA ALA A 107 -12.22 12.87 -11.23
C ALA A 107 -11.64 12.30 -12.55
N THR A 108 -10.36 11.91 -12.56
CA THR A 108 -9.71 11.21 -13.68
C THR A 108 -10.22 9.77 -13.80
N GLY A 109 -10.80 9.21 -12.74
CA GLY A 109 -11.44 7.89 -12.78
C GLY A 109 -10.58 6.76 -12.23
N VAL A 110 -9.60 7.05 -11.37
CA VAL A 110 -8.86 5.97 -10.69
C VAL A 110 -9.75 5.20 -9.74
N ASP A 111 -9.51 3.90 -9.63
CA ASP A 111 -10.27 3.00 -8.76
C ASP A 111 -9.89 3.12 -7.27
N MET A 112 -8.64 3.49 -6.98
CA MET A 112 -8.13 3.73 -5.63
C MET A 112 -7.08 4.86 -5.63
N ILE A 113 -6.89 5.48 -4.48
CA ILE A 113 -5.91 6.56 -4.27
C ILE A 113 -4.93 6.14 -3.18
N ASP A 114 -3.62 6.22 -3.45
CA ASP A 114 -2.57 6.06 -2.44
C ASP A 114 -2.11 7.45 -1.96
N GLU A 115 -2.49 7.82 -0.74
CA GLU A 115 -1.93 8.98 -0.06
C GLU A 115 -0.53 8.60 0.44
N SER A 116 0.49 9.05 -0.30
CA SER A 116 1.80 8.41 -0.30
C SER A 116 2.94 9.30 0.17
N GLU A 117 3.76 8.75 1.10
CA GLU A 117 5.04 9.31 1.53
C GLU A 117 6.11 9.29 0.44
N VAL A 118 5.92 8.51 -0.63
CA VAL A 118 6.83 8.48 -1.78
C VAL A 118 6.87 9.85 -2.47
N LEU A 119 5.73 10.53 -2.51
CA LEU A 119 5.64 11.91 -2.99
C LEU A 119 6.01 12.89 -1.87
N THR A 120 6.34 14.13 -2.25
CA THR A 120 6.67 15.18 -1.28
C THR A 120 5.40 15.62 -0.55
N PRO A 121 5.30 15.52 0.79
CA PRO A 121 4.13 15.93 1.53
C PRO A 121 3.72 17.38 1.23
N ALA A 122 2.42 17.63 1.14
CA ALA A 122 1.85 18.97 1.04
C ALA A 122 1.44 19.52 2.41
N ASP A 123 1.19 18.61 3.37
CA ASP A 123 0.92 18.93 4.76
C ASP A 123 1.77 18.01 5.65
N ASP A 124 2.44 18.57 6.64
CA ASP A 124 3.30 17.85 7.59
C ASP A 124 2.60 17.44 8.87
N ARG A 125 1.32 17.83 9.04
CA ARG A 125 0.51 17.58 10.24
C ARG A 125 -0.72 16.73 9.99
N TYR A 126 -1.39 16.95 8.86
CA TYR A 126 -2.67 16.34 8.58
C TYR A 126 -2.66 15.51 7.30
N HIS A 127 -3.29 14.35 7.39
CA HIS A 127 -3.64 13.53 6.26
C HIS A 127 -5.04 13.92 5.72
N ILE A 128 -5.32 13.49 4.50
CA ILE A 128 -6.62 13.68 3.85
C ILE A 128 -7.71 12.94 4.66
N ASP A 129 -8.87 13.57 4.89
CA ASP A 129 -10.06 12.84 5.34
C ASP A 129 -10.66 12.05 4.16
N LYS A 130 -10.47 10.75 4.20
CA LYS A 130 -10.81 9.83 3.11
C LYS A 130 -12.31 9.52 3.05
N ARG A 131 -13.06 9.94 4.07
CA ARG A 131 -14.52 9.78 4.11
C ARG A 131 -15.23 10.70 3.09
N ASP A 132 -14.56 11.79 2.68
CA ASP A 132 -15.09 12.72 1.69
C ASP A 132 -15.04 12.22 0.24
N PHE A 133 -14.47 11.04 0.00
CA PHE A 133 -14.25 10.46 -1.33
C PHE A 133 -15.09 9.21 -1.54
N THR A 134 -15.40 8.89 -2.79
CA THR A 134 -15.97 7.61 -3.21
C THR A 134 -14.89 6.55 -3.41
N SER A 135 -13.73 6.95 -3.95
CA SER A 135 -12.59 6.07 -4.14
C SER A 135 -12.01 5.61 -2.81
N PRO A 136 -11.72 4.31 -2.63
CA PRO A 136 -10.99 3.81 -1.48
C PRO A 136 -9.54 4.29 -1.46
N PHE A 137 -8.97 4.46 -0.26
CA PHE A 137 -7.60 4.92 -0.07
C PHE A 137 -6.69 3.82 0.45
N VAL A 138 -5.45 3.87 -0.02
CA VAL A 138 -4.29 3.15 0.53
C VAL A 138 -3.41 4.14 1.30
N CYS A 139 -2.83 3.72 2.42
CA CYS A 139 -1.85 4.51 3.15
C CYS A 139 -0.70 3.65 3.66
N GLY A 140 0.50 4.22 3.72
CA GLY A 140 1.67 3.61 4.31
C GLY A 140 1.66 3.69 5.85
N ALA A 141 2.22 2.68 6.53
CA ALA A 141 2.45 2.68 7.95
C ALA A 141 3.74 1.94 8.32
N ARG A 142 4.43 2.40 9.38
CA ARG A 142 5.64 1.79 9.94
C ARG A 142 5.36 0.98 11.21
N ASN A 143 4.22 1.22 11.85
CA ASN A 143 3.79 0.61 13.09
C ASN A 143 2.26 0.61 13.21
N LEU A 144 1.76 -0.05 14.27
CA LEU A 144 0.32 -0.20 14.46
C LEU A 144 -0.39 1.14 14.76
N GLY A 145 0.23 2.02 15.54
CA GLY A 145 -0.37 3.34 15.87
C GLY A 145 -0.62 4.17 14.61
N GLU A 146 0.39 4.25 13.74
CA GLU A 146 0.27 4.93 12.44
C GLU A 146 -0.81 4.27 11.55
N ALA A 147 -0.84 2.94 11.47
CA ALA A 147 -1.86 2.22 10.72
C ALA A 147 -3.29 2.53 11.20
N LEU A 148 -3.50 2.53 12.52
CA LEU A 148 -4.82 2.81 13.11
C LEU A 148 -5.27 4.26 12.90
N ARG A 149 -4.34 5.22 12.94
CA ARG A 149 -4.67 6.62 12.59
C ARG A 149 -5.14 6.74 11.13
N ARG A 150 -4.43 6.11 10.18
CA ARG A 150 -4.84 6.09 8.75
C ARG A 150 -6.19 5.42 8.54
N ILE A 151 -6.46 4.30 9.24
CA ILE A 151 -7.76 3.63 9.19
C ILE A 151 -8.87 4.52 9.76
N ASN A 152 -8.60 5.24 10.84
CA ASN A 152 -9.56 6.20 11.42
C ASN A 152 -9.91 7.34 10.46
N GLU A 153 -9.00 7.73 9.61
CA GLU A 153 -9.23 8.74 8.55
C GLU A 153 -9.97 8.15 7.35
N GLY A 154 -10.26 6.84 7.33
CA GLY A 154 -11.01 6.15 6.29
C GLY A 154 -10.17 5.36 5.28
N ALA A 155 -8.90 5.06 5.58
CA ALA A 155 -8.10 4.17 4.72
C ALA A 155 -8.73 2.77 4.64
N ALA A 156 -8.88 2.26 3.42
CA ALA A 156 -9.43 0.94 3.12
C ALA A 156 -8.36 -0.16 3.01
N MET A 157 -7.10 0.25 2.85
CA MET A 157 -5.92 -0.61 2.78
C MET A 157 -4.75 0.05 3.49
N ILE A 158 -3.98 -0.73 4.23
CA ILE A 158 -2.68 -0.32 4.75
C ILE A 158 -1.60 -1.06 3.97
N ARG A 159 -0.47 -0.40 3.77
CA ARG A 159 0.77 -1.04 3.31
C ARG A 159 1.93 -0.68 4.23
N THR A 160 2.96 -1.51 4.28
CA THR A 160 4.22 -1.07 4.89
C THR A 160 4.78 0.10 4.08
N LYS A 161 5.41 1.07 4.74
CA LYS A 161 6.18 2.09 4.02
C LYS A 161 7.42 1.46 3.38
N GLY A 162 8.12 0.61 4.14
CA GLY A 162 9.43 0.11 3.74
C GLY A 162 10.37 1.27 3.44
N GLU A 163 11.33 1.08 2.53
CA GLU A 163 12.06 2.17 1.92
C GLU A 163 11.97 2.01 0.40
N ALA A 164 11.01 2.72 -0.19
CA ALA A 164 10.63 2.55 -1.58
C ALA A 164 11.77 2.87 -2.55
N GLY A 165 11.97 2.01 -3.56
CA GLY A 165 12.96 2.21 -4.62
C GLY A 165 14.38 1.76 -4.28
N THR A 166 14.64 1.22 -3.07
CA THR A 166 15.99 0.77 -2.66
C THR A 166 16.32 -0.64 -3.12
N GLY A 167 15.33 -1.51 -3.31
CA GLY A 167 15.58 -2.94 -3.53
C GLY A 167 16.07 -3.69 -2.28
N ASP A 168 16.00 -3.05 -1.10
CA ASP A 168 16.32 -3.61 0.21
C ASP A 168 15.04 -3.74 1.04
N VAL A 169 14.55 -4.97 1.21
CA VAL A 169 13.27 -5.29 1.86
C VAL A 169 13.31 -5.13 3.40
N ASN A 170 14.48 -4.85 3.97
CA ASN A 170 14.71 -4.81 5.42
C ASN A 170 13.66 -3.95 6.17
N GLN A 171 13.40 -2.72 5.70
CA GLN A 171 12.45 -1.82 6.37
C GLN A 171 11.00 -2.30 6.26
N ALA A 172 10.60 -2.89 5.13
CA ALA A 172 9.26 -3.47 4.99
C ALA A 172 9.05 -4.63 5.98
N VAL A 173 10.05 -5.50 6.14
CA VAL A 173 10.04 -6.58 7.15
C VAL A 173 9.93 -6.00 8.56
N HIS A 174 10.73 -4.96 8.87
CA HIS A 174 10.72 -4.30 10.18
C HIS A 174 9.32 -3.72 10.50
N HIS A 175 8.73 -2.99 9.57
CA HIS A 175 7.40 -2.39 9.73
C HIS A 175 6.32 -3.46 9.93
N GLN A 176 6.32 -4.52 9.12
CA GLN A 176 5.36 -5.61 9.25
C GLN A 176 5.49 -6.32 10.60
N ARG A 177 6.71 -6.56 11.06
CA ARG A 177 6.96 -7.15 12.39
C ARG A 177 6.49 -6.25 13.52
N ASN A 178 6.66 -4.92 13.40
CA ASN A 178 6.15 -3.95 14.38
C ASN A 178 4.63 -4.01 14.47
N ILE A 179 3.94 -3.98 13.32
CA ILE A 179 2.46 -4.07 13.26
C ILE A 179 2.00 -5.39 13.90
N LYS A 180 2.50 -6.53 13.43
CA LYS A 180 2.10 -7.86 13.92
C LYS A 180 2.48 -8.09 15.40
N GLY A 181 3.63 -7.58 15.82
CA GLY A 181 4.10 -7.67 17.21
C GLY A 181 3.17 -6.93 18.17
N ALA A 182 2.80 -5.70 17.84
CA ALA A 182 1.87 -4.89 18.62
C ALA A 182 0.47 -5.54 18.67
N ILE A 183 -0.04 -6.05 17.55
CA ILE A 183 -1.33 -6.77 17.52
C ILE A 183 -1.31 -7.98 18.46
N ARG A 184 -0.26 -8.81 18.42
CA ARG A 184 -0.12 -9.98 19.31
C ARG A 184 -0.08 -9.58 20.78
N GLN A 185 0.64 -8.49 21.10
CA GLN A 185 0.69 -7.96 22.45
C GLN A 185 -0.71 -7.52 22.93
N LEU A 186 -1.42 -6.75 22.11
CA LEU A 186 -2.74 -6.22 22.44
C LEU A 186 -3.82 -7.31 22.53
N SER A 187 -3.70 -8.38 21.74
CA SER A 187 -4.65 -9.51 21.81
C SER A 187 -4.64 -10.22 23.19
N GLY A 188 -3.49 -10.21 23.89
CA GLY A 188 -3.37 -10.73 25.25
C GLY A 188 -3.51 -9.68 26.36
N ALA A 189 -3.70 -8.41 26.02
CA ALA A 189 -3.73 -7.32 26.98
C ALA A 189 -5.13 -7.10 27.59
N THR A 190 -5.16 -6.61 28.85
CA THR A 190 -6.41 -6.18 29.50
C THR A 190 -7.00 -4.95 28.84
N TYR A 191 -8.25 -4.64 29.18
CA TYR A 191 -8.91 -3.41 28.69
C TYR A 191 -8.10 -2.15 29.01
N GLU A 192 -7.65 -2.02 30.27
CA GLU A 192 -6.90 -0.84 30.72
C GLU A 192 -5.52 -0.71 30.05
N GLU A 193 -4.89 -1.84 29.72
CA GLU A 193 -3.63 -1.84 28.98
C GLU A 193 -3.83 -1.39 27.54
N ARG A 194 -4.91 -1.84 26.89
CA ARG A 194 -5.27 -1.38 25.53
C ARG A 194 -5.58 0.11 25.51
N GLU A 195 -6.34 0.63 26.49
CA GLU A 195 -6.62 2.04 26.64
C GLU A 195 -5.35 2.88 26.86
N ARG A 196 -4.43 2.39 27.67
CA ARG A 196 -3.14 3.05 27.88
C ARG A 196 -2.33 3.07 26.59
N TRP A 197 -2.23 1.93 25.90
CA TRP A 197 -1.52 1.81 24.64
C TRP A 197 -2.09 2.75 23.57
N ALA A 198 -3.41 2.85 23.48
CA ALA A 198 -4.10 3.78 22.58
C ALA A 198 -3.65 5.23 22.80
N ARG A 199 -3.60 5.67 24.06
CA ARG A 199 -3.13 7.04 24.41
C ARG A 199 -1.65 7.25 24.10
N GLU A 200 -0.79 6.29 24.45
CA GLU A 200 0.65 6.37 24.22
C GLU A 200 1.04 6.41 22.72
N HIS A 201 0.20 5.83 21.87
CA HIS A 201 0.43 5.76 20.42
C HIS A 201 -0.50 6.67 19.61
N GLU A 202 -1.25 7.56 20.28
CA GLU A 202 -2.21 8.48 19.64
C GLU A 202 -3.16 7.76 18.67
N ALA A 203 -3.53 6.52 19.01
CA ALA A 203 -4.41 5.67 18.21
C ALA A 203 -5.84 5.69 18.76
N PRO A 204 -6.87 5.61 17.91
CA PRO A 204 -8.26 5.51 18.34
C PRO A 204 -8.49 4.26 19.17
N ALA A 205 -8.97 4.41 20.41
CA ALA A 205 -9.14 3.30 21.35
C ALA A 205 -10.08 2.21 20.80
N GLU A 206 -11.17 2.60 20.14
CA GLU A 206 -12.10 1.66 19.51
C GLU A 206 -11.43 0.76 18.50
N LEU A 207 -10.58 1.32 17.63
CA LEU A 207 -9.81 0.55 16.64
C LEU A 207 -8.73 -0.33 17.28
N VAL A 208 -8.15 0.10 18.42
CA VAL A 208 -7.23 -0.73 19.19
C VAL A 208 -7.94 -1.96 19.74
N HIS A 209 -9.13 -1.80 20.32
CA HIS A 209 -9.94 -2.91 20.81
C HIS A 209 -10.36 -3.84 19.68
N GLU A 210 -10.92 -3.31 18.59
CA GLU A 210 -11.31 -4.09 17.42
C GLU A 210 -10.14 -4.91 16.86
N THR A 211 -8.98 -4.27 16.67
CA THR A 211 -7.77 -4.92 16.16
C THR A 211 -7.27 -6.02 17.08
N ALA A 212 -7.30 -5.78 18.39
CA ALA A 212 -6.89 -6.76 19.39
C ALA A 212 -7.81 -8.00 19.42
N GLU A 213 -9.12 -7.81 19.27
CA GLU A 213 -10.12 -8.88 19.22
C GLU A 213 -10.04 -9.67 17.92
N MET A 214 -9.83 -9.00 16.80
CA MET A 214 -9.66 -9.64 15.49
C MET A 214 -8.32 -10.35 15.34
N GLY A 215 -7.30 -9.99 16.11
CA GLY A 215 -5.93 -10.47 15.94
C GLY A 215 -5.26 -10.02 14.63
N ARG A 216 -5.83 -9.02 13.96
CA ARG A 216 -5.36 -8.43 12.70
C ARG A 216 -5.94 -7.03 12.49
N LEU A 217 -5.40 -6.27 11.55
CA LEU A 217 -6.03 -5.01 11.13
C LEU A 217 -7.44 -5.24 10.56
N PRO A 218 -8.38 -4.30 10.75
CA PRO A 218 -9.74 -4.39 10.19
C PRO A 218 -9.79 -4.16 8.67
N VAL A 219 -8.65 -3.85 8.05
CA VAL A 219 -8.45 -3.71 6.60
C VAL A 219 -7.32 -4.62 6.14
N VAL A 220 -7.17 -4.83 4.83
CA VAL A 220 -6.04 -5.58 4.27
C VAL A 220 -4.73 -4.82 4.48
N ASN A 221 -3.65 -5.58 4.72
CA ASN A 221 -2.32 -5.05 4.97
C ASN A 221 -1.32 -5.64 3.98
N PHE A 222 -0.87 -4.83 3.04
CA PHE A 222 0.07 -5.19 2.00
C PHE A 222 1.51 -4.86 2.40
N ALA A 223 2.48 -5.49 1.74
CA ALA A 223 3.87 -5.08 1.84
C ALA A 223 4.24 -4.13 0.71
N ALA A 224 5.04 -3.11 1.02
CA ALA A 224 5.66 -2.22 0.05
C ALA A 224 7.02 -1.76 0.54
N GLY A 225 7.87 -1.37 -0.39
CA GLY A 225 9.20 -0.80 -0.14
C GLY A 225 10.32 -1.83 -0.12
N GLY A 226 11.16 -1.81 -1.14
CA GLY A 226 12.38 -2.61 -1.23
C GLY A 226 12.21 -4.04 -1.76
N ILE A 227 11.04 -4.47 -2.17
CA ILE A 227 10.82 -5.79 -2.79
C ILE A 227 11.43 -5.78 -4.19
N ALA A 228 12.37 -6.69 -4.47
CA ALA A 228 13.11 -6.73 -5.73
C ALA A 228 13.25 -8.13 -6.33
N THR A 229 12.95 -9.19 -5.57
CA THR A 229 13.11 -10.58 -6.00
C THR A 229 11.88 -11.43 -5.64
N PRO A 230 11.69 -12.61 -6.29
CA PRO A 230 10.67 -13.58 -5.88
C PRO A 230 10.80 -13.99 -4.41
N ALA A 231 12.01 -14.12 -3.90
CA ALA A 231 12.26 -14.48 -2.50
C ALA A 231 11.82 -13.38 -1.53
N ASP A 232 12.00 -12.10 -1.87
CA ASP A 232 11.51 -10.97 -1.06
C ASP A 232 9.98 -10.97 -1.01
N ALA A 233 9.34 -11.21 -2.14
CA ALA A 233 7.88 -11.30 -2.25
C ALA A 233 7.32 -12.41 -1.34
N ALA A 234 7.88 -13.62 -1.45
CA ALA A 234 7.52 -14.76 -0.61
C ALA A 234 7.79 -14.49 0.88
N LEU A 235 8.89 -13.80 1.22
CA LEU A 235 9.22 -13.41 2.59
C LEU A 235 8.14 -12.51 3.19
N MET A 236 7.64 -11.52 2.46
CA MET A 236 6.59 -10.63 2.95
C MET A 236 5.25 -11.37 3.14
N MET A 237 4.91 -12.29 2.25
CA MET A 237 3.75 -13.18 2.43
C MET A 237 3.90 -14.07 3.66
N HIS A 238 5.09 -14.65 3.88
CA HIS A 238 5.43 -15.43 5.08
C HIS A 238 5.25 -14.59 6.37
N HIS A 239 5.57 -13.30 6.34
CA HIS A 239 5.31 -12.40 7.47
C HIS A 239 3.83 -12.01 7.62
N GLY A 240 2.94 -12.56 6.77
CA GLY A 240 1.49 -12.44 6.86
C GLY A 240 0.95 -11.14 6.31
N CYS A 241 1.58 -10.60 5.28
CA CYS A 241 0.97 -9.58 4.44
C CYS A 241 -0.15 -10.19 3.59
N ASP A 242 -1.13 -9.38 3.23
CA ASP A 242 -2.27 -9.80 2.41
C ASP A 242 -1.98 -9.71 0.90
N GLY A 243 -0.81 -9.23 0.51
CA GLY A 243 -0.32 -9.03 -0.85
C GLY A 243 0.87 -8.08 -0.84
N ILE A 244 1.36 -7.69 -2.02
CA ILE A 244 2.52 -6.82 -2.14
C ILE A 244 2.32 -5.71 -3.18
N PHE A 245 3.03 -4.59 -2.98
CA PHE A 245 3.29 -3.56 -3.98
C PHE A 245 4.74 -3.68 -4.45
N VAL A 246 4.97 -3.57 -5.74
CA VAL A 246 6.32 -3.57 -6.30
C VAL A 246 6.38 -2.72 -7.57
N GLY A 247 7.44 -1.93 -7.71
CA GLY A 247 7.65 -1.06 -8.86
C GLY A 247 9.07 -1.16 -9.37
N SER A 248 9.99 -0.43 -8.76
CA SER A 248 11.41 -0.41 -9.17
C SER A 248 12.04 -1.82 -9.21
N GLY A 249 11.59 -2.74 -8.33
CA GLY A 249 12.08 -4.12 -8.30
C GLY A 249 11.81 -4.89 -9.60
N ILE A 250 10.69 -4.60 -10.28
CA ILE A 250 10.34 -5.20 -11.57
C ILE A 250 10.93 -4.39 -12.73
N PHE A 251 10.58 -3.10 -12.81
CA PHE A 251 10.94 -2.28 -13.97
C PHE A 251 12.40 -1.81 -14.00
N GLY A 252 13.14 -2.01 -12.92
CA GLY A 252 14.59 -1.85 -12.85
C GLY A 252 15.38 -3.15 -13.06
N ALA A 253 14.72 -4.29 -13.25
CA ALA A 253 15.36 -5.57 -13.57
C ALA A 253 15.78 -5.64 -15.05
N GLU A 254 16.69 -6.57 -15.36
CA GLU A 254 17.18 -6.82 -16.73
C GLU A 254 16.04 -7.23 -17.68
N ASP A 255 15.11 -8.06 -17.21
CA ASP A 255 13.89 -8.49 -17.91
C ASP A 255 12.67 -8.28 -17.00
N PRO A 256 11.97 -7.14 -17.12
CA PRO A 256 10.82 -6.82 -16.29
C PRO A 256 9.66 -7.83 -16.42
N LYS A 257 9.43 -8.39 -17.60
CA LYS A 257 8.35 -9.36 -17.82
C LYS A 257 8.62 -10.67 -17.10
N THR A 258 9.82 -11.20 -17.23
CA THR A 258 10.25 -12.43 -16.53
C THR A 258 10.29 -12.21 -15.01
N MET A 259 10.82 -11.08 -14.54
CA MET A 259 10.85 -10.76 -13.10
C MET A 259 9.45 -10.58 -12.54
N GLY A 260 8.57 -9.86 -13.22
CA GLY A 260 7.18 -9.65 -12.82
C GLY A 260 6.40 -10.96 -12.70
N ALA A 261 6.49 -11.84 -13.70
CA ALA A 261 5.86 -13.16 -13.65
C ALA A 261 6.38 -13.99 -12.46
N ALA A 262 7.70 -14.02 -12.26
CA ALA A 262 8.30 -14.76 -11.15
C ALA A 262 7.88 -14.23 -9.77
N ILE A 263 7.72 -12.91 -9.60
CA ILE A 263 7.22 -12.30 -8.38
C ILE A 263 5.75 -12.66 -8.13
N VAL A 264 4.90 -12.63 -9.16
CA VAL A 264 3.49 -13.05 -9.05
C VAL A 264 3.39 -14.53 -8.65
N GLU A 265 4.15 -15.40 -9.30
CA GLU A 265 4.18 -16.83 -8.96
C GLU A 265 4.70 -17.07 -7.54
N ALA A 266 5.71 -16.31 -7.10
CA ALA A 266 6.24 -16.43 -5.73
C ALA A 266 5.23 -16.00 -4.66
N VAL A 267 4.39 -15.01 -4.93
CA VAL A 267 3.29 -14.62 -4.04
C VAL A 267 2.26 -15.74 -3.93
N ASN A 268 1.95 -16.41 -5.05
CA ASN A 268 0.99 -17.52 -5.07
C ASN A 268 1.51 -18.81 -4.40
N ASN A 269 2.85 -19.02 -4.39
CA ASN A 269 3.51 -20.21 -3.88
C ASN A 269 4.47 -19.90 -2.72
N TRP A 270 4.18 -18.88 -1.93
CA TRP A 270 5.10 -18.34 -0.92
C TRP A 270 5.51 -19.33 0.17
N ASP A 271 4.73 -20.37 0.42
CA ASP A 271 4.95 -21.41 1.44
C ASP A 271 5.46 -22.76 0.85
N ASP A 272 5.75 -22.79 -0.47
CA ASP A 272 6.33 -23.94 -1.16
C ASP A 272 7.81 -23.69 -1.55
N PRO A 273 8.79 -24.19 -0.77
CA PRO A 273 10.20 -23.98 -1.06
C PRO A 273 10.68 -24.59 -2.38
N GLU A 274 10.07 -25.69 -2.85
CA GLU A 274 10.44 -26.35 -4.10
C GLU A 274 9.96 -25.52 -5.30
N ALA A 275 8.73 -25.02 -5.23
CA ALA A 275 8.19 -24.09 -6.21
C ALA A 275 9.02 -22.79 -6.25
N LEU A 276 9.32 -22.19 -5.09
CA LEU A 276 10.15 -21.00 -5.00
C LEU A 276 11.54 -21.19 -5.58
N ALA A 277 12.17 -22.34 -5.36
CA ALA A 277 13.46 -22.69 -5.95
C ALA A 277 13.39 -22.80 -7.48
N ALA A 278 12.28 -23.30 -8.02
CA ALA A 278 12.04 -23.36 -9.46
C ALA A 278 11.78 -21.96 -10.06
N ILE A 279 10.90 -21.18 -9.44
CA ILE A 279 10.52 -19.82 -9.84
C ILE A 279 11.74 -18.88 -9.86
N SER A 280 12.66 -19.03 -8.91
CA SER A 280 13.83 -18.16 -8.79
C SER A 280 14.95 -18.46 -9.81
N LYS A 281 14.79 -19.48 -10.66
CA LYS A 281 15.79 -19.82 -11.69
C LYS A 281 15.63 -18.94 -12.92
N ASN A 282 16.77 -18.44 -13.42
CA ASN A 282 16.84 -17.74 -14.71
C ASN A 282 15.95 -16.49 -14.82
N VAL A 283 15.69 -15.82 -13.72
CA VAL A 283 14.89 -14.58 -13.69
C VAL A 283 15.68 -13.34 -14.12
N GLY A 284 16.95 -13.51 -14.50
CA GLY A 284 17.85 -12.41 -14.84
C GLY A 284 18.40 -11.69 -13.61
N SER A 285 19.13 -10.62 -13.86
CA SER A 285 19.63 -9.75 -12.79
C SER A 285 18.50 -8.87 -12.25
N GLY A 286 18.33 -8.85 -10.95
CA GLY A 286 17.43 -7.91 -10.27
C GLY A 286 17.90 -6.46 -10.43
N MET A 287 17.08 -5.51 -9.99
CA MET A 287 17.48 -4.10 -9.92
C MET A 287 18.76 -3.95 -9.09
N ARG A 288 19.62 -3.01 -9.48
CA ARG A 288 20.71 -2.56 -8.60
C ARG A 288 20.07 -1.76 -7.46
N GLY A 289 20.16 -2.29 -6.24
CA GLY A 289 19.63 -1.65 -5.05
C GLY A 289 20.64 -0.78 -4.32
N ASP A 290 20.14 -0.04 -3.34
CA ASP A 290 20.88 0.74 -2.35
C ASP A 290 20.54 0.20 -0.97
N ALA A 291 21.54 -0.11 -0.14
CA ALA A 291 21.28 -0.59 1.22
C ALA A 291 20.66 0.53 2.06
N ASN A 292 19.58 0.22 2.78
CA ASN A 292 18.88 1.19 3.63
C ASN A 292 19.80 1.84 4.69
N ALA A 293 20.82 1.09 5.14
CA ALA A 293 21.80 1.59 6.12
C ALA A 293 22.70 2.70 5.58
N ASP A 294 22.87 2.76 4.27
CA ASP A 294 23.76 3.73 3.60
C ASP A 294 23.02 5.00 3.15
N LEU A 295 21.69 5.04 3.30
CA LEU A 295 20.89 6.21 2.95
C LEU A 295 20.99 7.31 3.98
N PRO A 296 21.25 8.56 3.56
CA PRO A 296 21.13 9.74 4.42
C PRO A 296 19.70 9.86 5.01
N GLU A 297 19.58 10.36 6.24
CA GLU A 297 18.27 10.50 6.90
C GLU A 297 17.28 11.36 6.07
N GLU A 298 17.77 12.42 5.43
CA GLU A 298 16.98 13.32 4.59
C GLU A 298 16.43 12.66 3.32
N GLU A 299 17.01 11.53 2.90
CA GLU A 299 16.59 10.76 1.73
C GLU A 299 15.61 9.62 2.07
N LYS A 300 15.39 9.34 3.36
CA LYS A 300 14.46 8.30 3.79
C LYS A 300 13.01 8.74 3.57
N LEU A 301 12.36 8.10 2.62
CA LEU A 301 10.96 8.41 2.26
C LEU A 301 9.99 7.98 3.35
N GLN A 302 10.29 6.89 4.06
CA GLN A 302 9.45 6.32 5.11
C GLN A 302 9.16 7.27 6.29
N ASP A 303 10.01 8.27 6.51
CA ASP A 303 9.87 9.19 7.64
C ASP A 303 8.92 10.36 7.36
N ARG A 304 8.40 10.45 6.14
CA ARG A 304 7.41 11.46 5.76
C ARG A 304 6.03 11.11 6.28
N GLY A 305 5.26 12.10 6.71
CA GLY A 305 3.86 11.99 7.11
C GLY A 305 3.64 10.98 8.25
N VAL A 306 4.28 11.20 9.37
CA VAL A 306 4.22 10.34 10.57
C VAL A 306 3.07 10.73 11.48
#